data_90184672d0dd7acf1428b9bf22be7cd4
#
_entry.id   90184672d0dd7acf1428b9bf22be7cd4
#
_cell.length_a   1.000
_cell.length_b   1.000
_cell.length_c   1.000
_cell.angle_alpha   90.00
_cell.angle_beta   90.00
_cell.angle_gamma   90.00
#
_symmetry.space_group_name_H-M   'P 1'
#
loop_
_entity.id
_entity.type
_entity.pdbx_description
1 polymer ?
#
loop_
_entity_poly.entity_id
_entity_poly.type
_entity_poly.pdbx_seq_one_letter_code
_entity_poly.pdbx_strand_id
1 'polypeptide(L)'
;MANWSNEAEAREQIKALVAEYYHDFKEKKADFKPGDRVTYASRVFDEKEMCALTDATLDFWLTTGRFADEFEKEFAKWIGVKFANLVNSGSLTHSKIL
;
A
#
# COMPACT_ATOMS: atom_id res chain seq x y z
N MET A 1 -13.70 -24.69 -5.32
CA MET A 1 -14.03 -23.34 -5.81
C MET A 1 -14.48 -22.46 -4.67
N ALA A 2 -14.08 -21.20 -4.69
CA ALA A 2 -14.50 -20.25 -3.67
C ALA A 2 -15.97 -19.88 -3.85
N ASN A 3 -16.65 -19.61 -2.72
CA ASN A 3 -18.08 -19.28 -2.68
C ASN A 3 -18.30 -17.79 -2.50
N TRP A 4 -18.19 -17.04 -3.55
CA TRP A 4 -18.55 -15.62 -3.52
C TRP A 4 -19.67 -15.33 -4.51
N SER A 5 -20.51 -14.36 -4.15
CA SER A 5 -21.68 -13.97 -4.94
C SER A 5 -21.40 -12.85 -5.92
N ASN A 6 -20.37 -12.05 -5.65
CA ASN A 6 -20.01 -10.89 -6.48
C ASN A 6 -18.53 -10.54 -6.24
N GLU A 7 -18.03 -9.62 -7.03
CA GLU A 7 -16.63 -9.20 -6.97
C GLU A 7 -16.26 -8.56 -5.63
N ALA A 8 -17.16 -7.76 -5.07
CA ALA A 8 -16.89 -7.08 -3.79
C ALA A 8 -16.70 -8.11 -2.67
N GLU A 9 -17.56 -9.12 -2.61
CA GLU A 9 -17.43 -10.21 -1.65
C GLU A 9 -16.14 -11.02 -1.87
N ALA A 10 -15.80 -11.30 -3.12
CA ALA A 10 -14.57 -12.00 -3.45
C ALA A 10 -13.34 -11.22 -2.97
N ARG A 11 -13.29 -9.92 -3.20
CA ARG A 11 -12.19 -9.07 -2.74
C ARG A 11 -12.06 -9.08 -1.23
N GLU A 12 -13.18 -9.00 -0.51
CA GLU A 12 -13.16 -9.03 0.95
C GLU A 12 -12.62 -10.36 1.49
N GLN A 13 -13.02 -11.48 0.89
CA GLN A 13 -12.51 -12.79 1.28
C GLN A 13 -11.02 -12.94 0.99
N ILE A 14 -10.55 -12.48 -0.15
CA ILE A 14 -9.13 -12.51 -0.50
C ILE A 14 -8.31 -11.66 0.48
N LYS A 15 -8.79 -10.45 0.77
CA LYS A 15 -8.11 -9.55 1.72
C LYS A 15 -8.10 -10.12 3.14
N ALA A 16 -9.16 -10.80 3.54
CA ALA A 16 -9.19 -11.48 4.84
C ALA A 16 -8.09 -12.55 4.94
N LEU A 17 -7.89 -13.33 3.88
CA LEU A 17 -6.80 -14.32 3.82
C LEU A 17 -5.42 -13.65 3.83
N VAL A 18 -5.27 -12.54 3.14
CA VAL A 18 -4.01 -11.77 3.15
C VAL A 18 -3.70 -11.25 4.54
N ALA A 19 -4.70 -10.70 5.24
CA ALA A 19 -4.54 -10.22 6.61
C ALA A 19 -4.17 -11.36 7.56
N GLU A 20 -4.81 -12.52 7.42
CA GLU A 20 -4.49 -13.72 8.21
C GLU A 20 -3.04 -14.16 7.97
N TYR A 21 -2.61 -14.19 6.71
CA TYR A 21 -1.21 -14.49 6.37
C TYR A 21 -0.24 -13.53 7.07
N TYR A 22 -0.55 -12.23 7.04
CA TYR A 22 0.29 -11.23 7.71
C TYR A 22 0.41 -11.52 9.19
N HIS A 23 -0.71 -11.73 9.89
CA HIS A 23 -0.71 -11.97 11.33
C HIS A 23 0.03 -13.25 11.70
N ASP A 24 -0.06 -14.28 10.87
CA ASP A 24 0.59 -15.56 11.16
C ASP A 24 2.11 -15.52 10.90
N PHE A 25 2.56 -14.78 9.90
CA PHE A 25 3.93 -14.93 9.41
C PHE A 25 4.76 -13.64 9.37
N LYS A 26 4.14 -12.47 9.37
CA LYS A 26 4.85 -11.20 9.16
C LYS A 26 4.73 -10.20 10.29
N GLU A 27 3.75 -10.35 11.16
CA GLU A 27 3.56 -9.44 12.28
C GLU A 27 4.74 -9.50 13.25
N LYS A 28 5.25 -8.35 13.63
CA LYS A 28 6.29 -8.27 14.66
C LYS A 28 5.65 -8.46 16.02
N LYS A 29 6.09 -9.50 16.73
CA LYS A 29 5.54 -9.88 18.04
C LYS A 29 6.38 -9.43 19.23
N ALA A 30 7.54 -8.81 18.99
CA ALA A 30 8.47 -8.41 20.05
C ALA A 30 8.69 -6.90 20.03
N ASP A 31 8.57 -6.29 21.22
CA ASP A 31 8.87 -4.88 21.40
C ASP A 31 10.40 -4.63 21.44
N PHE A 32 10.78 -3.38 21.15
CA PHE A 32 12.16 -2.95 21.30
C PHE A 32 12.64 -3.13 22.73
N LYS A 33 13.84 -3.68 22.87
CA LYS A 33 14.49 -3.89 24.17
C LYS A 33 15.85 -3.20 24.19
N PRO A 34 16.34 -2.76 25.38
CA PRO A 34 17.69 -2.23 25.50
C PRO A 34 18.72 -3.23 24.95
N GLY A 35 19.61 -2.73 24.12
CA GLY A 35 20.60 -3.55 23.41
C GLY A 35 20.21 -3.92 21.99
N ASP A 36 18.95 -3.74 21.60
CA ASP A 36 18.51 -3.95 20.22
C ASP A 36 19.08 -2.86 19.32
N ARG A 37 19.29 -3.22 18.06
CA ARG A 37 19.77 -2.27 17.07
C ARG A 37 18.70 -1.23 16.75
N VAL A 38 19.06 0.04 16.82
CA VAL A 38 18.21 1.13 16.37
C VAL A 38 18.50 1.40 14.91
N THR A 39 17.49 1.26 14.04
CA THR A 39 17.62 1.55 12.62
C THR A 39 17.25 3.01 12.36
N TYR A 40 18.00 3.68 11.48
CA TYR A 40 17.72 5.06 11.09
C TYR A 40 16.50 5.17 10.14
N ALA A 41 16.17 4.07 9.46
CA ALA A 41 15.02 3.97 8.58
C ALA A 41 14.52 2.53 8.58
N SER A 42 13.22 2.36 8.63
CA SER A 42 12.60 1.03 8.56
C SER A 42 11.22 1.14 7.95
N ARG A 43 10.69 -0.01 7.57
CA ARG A 43 9.32 -0.10 7.05
C ARG A 43 8.34 -0.13 8.20
N VAL A 44 7.27 0.65 8.08
CA VAL A 44 6.17 0.64 9.03
C VAL A 44 4.93 0.19 8.27
N PHE A 45 4.91 -1.09 7.95
CA PHE A 45 3.85 -1.74 7.18
C PHE A 45 3.08 -2.71 8.05
N ASP A 46 1.81 -2.89 7.75
CA ASP A 46 0.98 -3.92 8.35
C ASP A 46 0.09 -4.57 7.28
N GLU A 47 -0.97 -5.27 7.70
CA GLU A 47 -1.90 -5.92 6.77
C GLU A 47 -2.62 -4.94 5.84
N LYS A 48 -2.72 -3.69 6.23
CA LYS A 48 -3.43 -2.67 5.43
C LYS A 48 -2.72 -2.39 4.11
N GLU A 49 -1.40 -2.29 4.16
CA GLU A 49 -0.61 -2.10 2.93
C GLU A 49 -0.69 -3.32 2.03
N MET A 50 -0.65 -4.52 2.61
CA MET A 50 -0.80 -5.76 1.85
C MET A 50 -2.19 -5.86 1.21
N CYS A 51 -3.25 -5.50 1.95
CA CYS A 51 -4.60 -5.49 1.42
C CYS A 51 -4.80 -4.44 0.32
N ALA A 52 -4.23 -3.25 0.47
CA ALA A 52 -4.29 -2.21 -0.55
C ALA A 52 -3.58 -2.64 -1.83
N LEU A 53 -2.41 -3.26 -1.69
CA LEU A 53 -1.67 -3.80 -2.84
C LEU A 53 -2.44 -4.94 -3.52
N THR A 54 -3.11 -5.77 -2.74
CA THR A 54 -3.98 -6.83 -3.27
C THR A 54 -5.13 -6.24 -4.07
N ASP A 55 -5.82 -5.21 -3.56
CA ASP A 55 -6.87 -4.52 -4.30
C ASP A 55 -6.35 -3.95 -5.63
N ALA A 56 -5.17 -3.35 -5.61
CA ALA A 56 -4.55 -2.84 -6.83
C ALA A 56 -4.28 -3.97 -7.84
N THR A 57 -3.82 -5.12 -7.35
CA THR A 57 -3.59 -6.30 -8.18
C THR A 57 -4.90 -6.80 -8.81
N LEU A 58 -5.97 -6.84 -8.01
CA LEU A 58 -7.28 -7.34 -8.46
C LEU A 58 -7.97 -6.39 -9.44
N ASP A 59 -7.59 -5.13 -9.49
CA ASP A 59 -8.05 -4.20 -10.53
C ASP A 59 -7.59 -4.67 -11.93
N PHE A 60 -6.59 -5.53 -12.00
CA PHE A 60 -6.00 -6.02 -13.24
C PHE A 60 -5.51 -4.90 -14.17
N TRP A 61 -5.19 -3.77 -13.59
CA TRP A 61 -4.58 -2.63 -14.28
C TRP A 61 -3.17 -2.43 -13.70
N LEU A 62 -2.18 -3.05 -14.32
CA LEU A 62 -0.84 -3.22 -13.74
C LEU A 62 0.09 -2.03 -14.02
N THR A 63 -0.48 -0.85 -14.05
CA THR A 63 0.23 0.41 -14.21
C THR A 63 -0.46 1.48 -13.35
N THR A 64 -0.19 2.76 -13.56
CA THR A 64 -0.82 3.86 -12.83
C THR A 64 -2.34 3.78 -12.95
N GLY A 65 -3.03 3.70 -11.83
CA GLY A 65 -4.48 3.54 -11.77
C GLY A 65 -5.12 4.38 -10.68
N ARG A 66 -6.28 3.92 -10.18
CA ARG A 66 -7.10 4.68 -9.22
C ARG A 66 -6.37 5.07 -7.93
N PHE A 67 -5.49 4.22 -7.42
CA PHE A 67 -4.75 4.51 -6.19
C PHE A 67 -3.75 5.65 -6.38
N ALA A 68 -3.10 5.72 -7.53
CA ALA A 68 -2.20 6.84 -7.86
C ALA A 68 -2.97 8.14 -7.98
N ASP A 69 -4.13 8.12 -8.65
CA ASP A 69 -4.99 9.30 -8.79
C ASP A 69 -5.48 9.80 -7.43
N GLU A 70 -5.93 8.90 -6.59
CA GLU A 70 -6.38 9.22 -5.23
C GLU A 70 -5.23 9.80 -4.40
N PHE A 71 -4.06 9.18 -4.45
CA PHE A 71 -2.88 9.67 -3.73
C PHE A 71 -2.52 11.09 -4.17
N GLU A 72 -2.47 11.35 -5.47
CA GLU A 72 -2.12 12.68 -5.99
C GLU A 72 -3.08 13.76 -5.50
N LYS A 73 -4.38 13.46 -5.51
CA LYS A 73 -5.40 14.40 -5.01
C LYS A 73 -5.30 14.66 -3.53
N GLU A 74 -5.24 13.61 -2.74
CA GLU A 74 -5.22 13.72 -1.29
C GLU A 74 -3.91 14.34 -0.78
N PHE A 75 -2.79 13.98 -1.39
CA PHE A 75 -1.49 14.54 -1.03
C PHE A 75 -1.40 16.04 -1.35
N ALA A 76 -1.88 16.44 -2.54
CA ALA A 76 -1.93 17.86 -2.91
C ALA A 76 -2.78 18.66 -1.93
N LYS A 77 -3.92 18.12 -1.55
CA LYS A 77 -4.83 18.73 -0.57
C LYS A 77 -4.19 18.85 0.80
N TRP A 78 -3.52 17.80 1.26
CA TRP A 78 -2.86 17.75 2.56
C TRP A 78 -1.72 18.77 2.67
N ILE A 79 -0.91 18.91 1.63
CA ILE A 79 0.20 19.88 1.56
C ILE A 79 -0.33 21.31 1.35
N GLY A 80 -1.52 21.46 0.75
CA GLY A 80 -2.08 22.77 0.42
C GLY A 80 -1.61 23.30 -0.93
N VAL A 81 -1.27 22.41 -1.87
CA VAL A 81 -0.87 22.78 -3.23
C VAL A 81 -1.94 22.38 -4.23
N LYS A 82 -1.86 22.94 -5.43
CA LYS A 82 -2.88 22.70 -6.45
C LYS A 82 -2.76 21.34 -7.11
N PHE A 83 -1.55 20.86 -7.32
CA PHE A 83 -1.27 19.59 -7.99
C PHE A 83 -0.16 18.82 -7.29
N ALA A 84 -0.22 17.50 -7.35
CA ALA A 84 0.83 16.57 -6.98
C ALA A 84 0.97 15.51 -8.08
N ASN A 85 2.18 15.07 -8.34
CA ASN A 85 2.46 14.04 -9.32
C ASN A 85 3.27 12.92 -8.68
N LEU A 86 2.74 11.71 -8.72
CA LEU A 86 3.42 10.52 -8.24
C LEU A 86 4.47 10.07 -9.27
N VAL A 87 5.66 9.75 -8.81
CA VAL A 87 6.74 9.22 -9.63
C VAL A 87 7.28 7.95 -8.99
N ASN A 88 7.95 7.12 -9.76
CA ASN A 88 8.47 5.85 -9.26
C ASN A 88 9.79 6.00 -8.47
N SER A 89 10.46 7.14 -8.58
CA SER A 89 11.69 7.44 -7.83
C SER A 89 11.98 8.93 -7.86
N GLY A 90 12.78 9.41 -6.92
CA GLY A 90 13.26 10.79 -6.93
C GLY A 90 14.06 11.12 -8.18
N SER A 91 14.80 10.17 -8.73
CA SER A 91 15.60 10.37 -9.94
C SER A 91 14.76 10.73 -11.17
N LEU A 92 13.52 10.24 -11.25
CA LEU A 92 12.63 10.51 -12.39
C LEU A 92 11.75 11.75 -12.20
N THR A 93 11.80 12.40 -11.05
CA THR A 93 11.06 13.64 -10.79
C THR A 93 11.38 14.71 -11.82
N HIS A 94 12.65 14.86 -12.14
CA HIS A 94 13.13 15.85 -13.08
C HIS A 94 12.56 15.68 -14.48
N SER A 95 12.55 14.46 -15.01
CA SER A 95 12.02 14.18 -16.35
C SER A 95 10.52 14.36 -16.44
N LYS A 96 9.77 14.15 -15.36
CA LYS A 96 8.33 14.36 -15.34
C LYS A 96 7.93 15.84 -15.30
N ILE A 97 8.79 16.69 -14.74
CA ILE A 97 8.58 18.14 -14.70
C ILE A 97 8.86 18.78 -16.07
N LEU A 98 9.83 18.26 -16.78
CA LEU A 98 10.22 18.75 -18.11
C LEU A 98 9.30 18.20 -19.20
#